data_7ab488fcb3b8b618be7d3f5b09dd23ba
#
_entry.id   7ab488fcb3b8b618be7d3f5b09dd23ba
#
_cell.length_a   1.000
_cell.length_b   1.000
_cell.length_c   1.000
_cell.angle_alpha   90.00
_cell.angle_beta   90.00
_cell.angle_gamma   90.00
#
_symmetry.space_group_name_H-M   'P 1'
#
loop_
_entity.id
_entity.type
_entity.pdbx_description
1 polymer ?
#
loop_
_entity_poly.entity_id
_entity_poly.type
_entity_poly.pdbx_seq_one_letter_code
_entity_poly.pdbx_strand_id
1 'polypeptide(L)'
;MPALNTSLWARPLLRASLVMSIALLLGPVVLAQTTPDQAANTASATTIGVTGGEPITLQQAVQIALEKNPLRKAALADQKLALSGVKQAQAMLLPHIGFSETATRGNDPVYVFGTKLRQQRFTMQDFALSSLNRPTPIDNFSARFGGEWNLFDSLSSWRNLSRTRFMQQAAVQQLERTDQELVFRVVQAYYGLLLAQKQLDVAEQSNTTAQALLEQAKNRYDSGLVVESDFLSAQVNAASRQQELIRARNALSLAQTELGVALGLATPAAFNPAEALAEKRPAVSALSDLESTALATRPDLKQIRSQESAQQQSVSMAKAAFGPKLNAFGSWESDTHSMFSNGGNNWVAGMELKVDIFAGGARRANLSQQQAMHERIVAGRQTFENQVRLEVRRAFYDFDSACQQVDVTRAASDQAKESLRISRNRYDSGLATITDLLQIQQAMTQAQTNYWTAIYQCRTSYANLQLASGTLNSQSLVNP
;
A
#
# COMPACT_ATOMS: atom_id res chain seq x y z
N MET A 1 -32.63 79.43 -0.46
CA MET A 1 -32.37 78.23 -1.29
C MET A 1 -31.07 77.60 -0.76
N PRO A 2 -31.12 76.50 -0.02
CA PRO A 2 -29.93 75.76 0.37
C PRO A 2 -29.71 74.57 -0.54
N ALA A 3 -28.46 74.33 -0.90
CA ALA A 3 -27.98 73.21 -1.72
C ALA A 3 -28.13 71.89 -1.02
N LEU A 4 -28.72 70.91 -1.69
CA LEU A 4 -28.86 69.56 -1.30
C LEU A 4 -27.50 68.86 -1.25
N ASN A 5 -27.13 68.37 -0.06
CA ASN A 5 -25.90 67.60 0.23
C ASN A 5 -26.12 66.13 -0.10
N THR A 6 -25.66 65.63 -1.27
CA THR A 6 -25.89 64.35 -1.83
C THR A 6 -24.80 63.30 -1.43
N SER A 7 -24.15 63.44 -0.26
CA SER A 7 -22.97 62.61 0.09
C SER A 7 -23.21 61.47 1.10
N LEU A 8 -24.45 61.13 1.49
CA LEU A 8 -24.72 60.21 2.60
C LEU A 8 -25.12 58.77 2.22
N TRP A 9 -25.28 58.43 0.94
CA TRP A 9 -25.79 57.13 0.53
C TRP A 9 -24.79 56.21 -0.17
N ALA A 10 -23.57 56.64 -0.45
CA ALA A 10 -22.60 55.85 -1.21
C ALA A 10 -21.65 54.97 -0.37
N ARG A 11 -21.59 55.11 0.95
CA ARG A 11 -20.59 54.44 1.79
C ARG A 11 -20.94 53.02 2.30
N PRO A 12 -22.21 52.63 2.55
CA PRO A 12 -22.48 51.24 2.98
C PRO A 12 -22.33 50.21 1.87
N LEU A 13 -22.51 50.60 0.60
CA LEU A 13 -22.35 49.73 -0.57
C LEU A 13 -20.88 49.35 -0.83
N LEU A 14 -19.93 50.22 -0.46
CA LEU A 14 -18.50 49.93 -0.63
C LEU A 14 -17.98 48.86 0.34
N ARG A 15 -18.56 48.72 1.55
CA ARG A 15 -18.16 47.66 2.50
C ARG A 15 -18.77 46.30 2.16
N ALA A 16 -20.01 46.25 1.70
CA ALA A 16 -20.62 45.01 1.24
C ALA A 16 -19.94 44.52 -0.04
N SER A 17 -19.49 45.40 -0.92
CA SER A 17 -18.73 45.00 -2.11
C SER A 17 -17.29 44.60 -1.79
N LEU A 18 -16.65 45.14 -0.76
CA LEU A 18 -15.28 44.75 -0.38
C LEU A 18 -15.26 43.33 0.27
N VAL A 19 -16.22 43.02 1.13
CA VAL A 19 -16.33 41.66 1.73
C VAL A 19 -16.68 40.61 0.66
N MET A 20 -17.54 40.97 -0.29
CA MET A 20 -17.91 40.09 -1.39
C MET A 20 -16.81 39.99 -2.48
N SER A 21 -16.03 41.07 -2.69
CA SER A 21 -14.92 41.08 -3.66
C SER A 21 -13.69 40.31 -3.13
N ILE A 22 -13.46 40.27 -1.82
CA ILE A 22 -12.37 39.46 -1.24
C ILE A 22 -12.73 37.98 -1.24
N ALA A 23 -14.00 37.60 -1.06
CA ALA A 23 -14.47 36.23 -1.26
C ALA A 23 -14.36 35.75 -2.72
N LEU A 24 -14.45 36.66 -3.71
CA LEU A 24 -14.23 36.37 -5.14
C LEU A 24 -12.76 36.40 -5.55
N LEU A 25 -11.88 37.11 -4.81
CA LEU A 25 -10.44 37.13 -5.07
C LEU A 25 -9.68 35.95 -4.45
N LEU A 26 -10.33 35.20 -3.56
CA LEU A 26 -9.87 33.91 -3.07
C LEU A 26 -10.42 32.72 -3.92
N GLY A 27 -10.73 32.97 -5.18
CA GLY A 27 -10.79 31.91 -6.17
C GLY A 27 -9.49 31.12 -6.10
N PRO A 28 -9.49 29.78 -6.39
CA PRO A 28 -8.30 28.96 -6.25
C PRO A 28 -7.16 29.66 -6.99
N VAL A 29 -6.11 30.06 -6.27
CA VAL A 29 -4.82 30.35 -6.87
C VAL A 29 -4.39 29.06 -7.51
N VAL A 30 -4.78 28.88 -8.76
CA VAL A 30 -4.17 27.91 -9.65
C VAL A 30 -2.75 28.43 -9.83
N LEU A 31 -1.87 28.03 -8.93
CA LEU A 31 -0.45 28.00 -9.21
C LEU A 31 -0.35 27.24 -10.52
N ALA A 32 -0.04 27.93 -11.61
CA ALA A 32 0.31 27.31 -12.85
C ALA A 32 1.39 26.27 -12.53
N GLN A 33 0.98 25.02 -12.41
CA GLN A 33 1.90 23.91 -12.46
C GLN A 33 2.46 23.97 -13.87
N THR A 34 3.70 24.42 -13.99
CA THR A 34 4.51 24.10 -15.15
C THR A 34 4.53 22.58 -15.22
N THR A 35 3.66 22.03 -16.04
CA THR A 35 3.72 20.66 -16.46
C THR A 35 5.08 20.46 -17.12
N PRO A 36 5.93 19.52 -16.66
CA PRO A 36 7.01 19.06 -17.51
C PRO A 36 6.34 18.45 -18.75
N ASP A 37 6.80 18.90 -19.87
CA ASP A 37 6.46 18.50 -21.22
C ASP A 37 6.35 16.96 -21.26
N GLN A 38 5.13 16.43 -21.20
CA GLN A 38 4.86 15.05 -21.51
C GLN A 38 4.92 14.94 -23.02
N ALA A 39 6.12 14.67 -23.51
CA ALA A 39 6.26 14.08 -24.83
C ALA A 39 5.24 12.93 -24.92
N ALA A 40 4.26 13.15 -25.78
CA ALA A 40 3.17 12.24 -26.06
C ALA A 40 3.75 10.87 -26.51
N ASN A 41 3.90 9.96 -25.55
CA ASN A 41 3.99 8.56 -25.86
C ASN A 41 2.54 8.04 -25.80
N THR A 42 1.83 8.17 -26.93
CA THR A 42 0.56 7.50 -27.17
C THR A 42 0.82 6.01 -27.32
N ALA A 43 1.23 5.36 -26.23
CA ALA A 43 1.00 3.95 -26.07
C ALA A 43 -0.50 3.81 -25.81
N SER A 44 -1.24 3.34 -26.80
CA SER A 44 -2.63 2.93 -26.68
C SER A 44 -2.77 2.06 -25.44
N ALA A 45 -3.34 2.60 -24.39
CA ALA A 45 -3.78 1.82 -23.23
C ALA A 45 -4.92 0.93 -23.74
N THR A 46 -4.56 -0.24 -24.29
CA THR A 46 -5.52 -1.30 -24.56
C THR A 46 -6.06 -1.71 -23.20
N THR A 47 -7.24 -1.23 -22.87
CA THR A 47 -8.00 -1.71 -21.72
C THR A 47 -8.26 -3.18 -21.96
N ILE A 48 -7.44 -4.06 -21.37
CA ILE A 48 -7.61 -5.50 -21.46
C ILE A 48 -8.86 -5.82 -20.62
N GLY A 49 -10.01 -5.81 -21.29
CA GLY A 49 -11.23 -6.37 -20.75
C GLY A 49 -11.04 -7.88 -20.70
N VAL A 50 -10.78 -8.44 -19.52
CA VAL A 50 -10.72 -9.89 -19.33
C VAL A 50 -12.15 -10.42 -19.45
N THR A 51 -12.54 -10.82 -20.65
CA THR A 51 -13.70 -11.67 -20.88
C THR A 51 -13.27 -13.10 -20.55
N GLY A 52 -14.03 -13.77 -19.64
CA GLY A 52 -13.70 -15.14 -19.23
C GLY A 52 -13.57 -16.08 -20.45
N GLY A 53 -12.42 -16.78 -20.55
CA GLY A 53 -12.14 -17.76 -21.58
C GLY A 53 -10.96 -17.44 -22.50
N GLU A 54 -10.44 -16.21 -22.55
CA GLU A 54 -9.23 -15.91 -23.31
C GLU A 54 -7.98 -16.42 -22.58
N PRO A 55 -6.99 -16.96 -23.32
CA PRO A 55 -5.72 -17.40 -22.73
C PRO A 55 -4.97 -16.20 -22.16
N ILE A 56 -4.59 -16.30 -20.88
CA ILE A 56 -3.84 -15.27 -20.16
C ILE A 56 -2.39 -15.73 -19.93
N THR A 57 -1.42 -14.88 -20.26
CA THR A 57 0.00 -15.12 -19.93
C THR A 57 0.30 -14.64 -18.52
N LEU A 58 1.37 -15.16 -17.90
CA LEU A 58 1.83 -14.70 -16.59
C LEU A 58 2.11 -13.19 -16.57
N GLN A 59 2.71 -12.65 -17.62
CA GLN A 59 2.99 -11.22 -17.74
C GLN A 59 1.71 -10.38 -17.76
N GLN A 60 0.70 -10.80 -18.53
CA GLN A 60 -0.61 -10.11 -18.55
C GLN A 60 -1.30 -10.18 -17.17
N ALA A 61 -1.23 -11.34 -16.51
CA ALA A 61 -1.78 -11.51 -15.17
C ALA A 61 -1.14 -10.52 -14.17
N VAL A 62 0.19 -10.39 -14.18
CA VAL A 62 0.92 -9.43 -13.34
C VAL A 62 0.52 -8.00 -13.67
N GLN A 63 0.41 -7.64 -14.95
CA GLN A 63 0.01 -6.28 -15.31
C GLN A 63 -1.40 -5.95 -14.84
N ILE A 64 -2.37 -6.86 -15.00
CA ILE A 64 -3.75 -6.68 -14.49
C ILE A 64 -3.75 -6.50 -12.98
N ALA A 65 -2.98 -7.30 -12.24
CA ALA A 65 -2.88 -7.18 -10.81
C ALA A 65 -2.32 -5.81 -10.38
N LEU A 66 -1.24 -5.34 -11.01
CA LEU A 66 -0.66 -4.03 -10.73
C LEU A 66 -1.62 -2.87 -11.07
N GLU A 67 -2.54 -3.03 -12.01
CA GLU A 67 -3.53 -2.01 -12.36
C GLU A 67 -4.77 -2.04 -11.45
N LYS A 68 -5.28 -3.23 -11.13
CA LYS A 68 -6.62 -3.40 -10.53
C LYS A 68 -6.61 -3.75 -9.06
N ASN A 69 -5.53 -4.34 -8.54
CA ASN A 69 -5.52 -4.88 -7.18
C ASN A 69 -5.71 -3.79 -6.10
N PRO A 70 -6.66 -3.98 -5.17
CA PRO A 70 -6.94 -3.04 -4.08
C PRO A 70 -5.74 -2.78 -3.15
N LEU A 71 -4.87 -3.77 -2.92
CA LEU A 71 -3.68 -3.62 -2.08
C LEU A 71 -2.73 -2.56 -2.64
N ARG A 72 -2.49 -2.59 -3.96
CA ARG A 72 -1.68 -1.56 -4.61
C ARG A 72 -2.33 -0.19 -4.58
N LYS A 73 -3.66 -0.12 -4.76
CA LYS A 73 -4.40 1.15 -4.64
C LYS A 73 -4.28 1.75 -3.25
N ALA A 74 -4.32 0.92 -2.20
CA ALA A 74 -4.08 1.36 -0.82
C ALA A 74 -2.65 1.91 -0.64
N ALA A 75 -1.62 1.19 -1.11
CA ALA A 75 -0.24 1.65 -1.03
C ALA A 75 0.02 2.95 -1.82
N LEU A 76 -0.64 3.14 -2.97
CA LEU A 76 -0.63 4.41 -3.71
C LEU A 76 -1.31 5.55 -2.94
N ALA A 77 -2.37 5.26 -2.20
CA ALA A 77 -3.02 6.23 -1.32
C ALA A 77 -2.10 6.63 -0.16
N ASP A 78 -1.38 5.67 0.45
CA ASP A 78 -0.39 5.93 1.50
C ASP A 78 0.76 6.80 0.99
N GLN A 79 1.23 6.58 -0.24
CA GLN A 79 2.22 7.46 -0.89
C GLN A 79 1.70 8.90 -1.06
N LYS A 80 0.44 9.07 -1.50
CA LYS A 80 -0.20 10.39 -1.62
C LYS A 80 -0.37 11.06 -0.25
N LEU A 81 -0.71 10.28 0.77
CA LEU A 81 -0.82 10.74 2.16
C LEU A 81 0.52 11.27 2.65
N ALA A 82 1.61 10.54 2.46
CA ALA A 82 2.96 10.97 2.80
C ALA A 82 3.39 12.24 2.03
N LEU A 83 3.05 12.34 0.74
CA LEU A 83 3.29 13.56 -0.07
C LEU A 83 2.51 14.76 0.47
N SER A 84 1.28 14.56 0.92
CA SER A 84 0.48 15.61 1.56
C SER A 84 1.09 16.08 2.87
N GLY A 85 1.71 15.18 3.63
CA GLY A 85 2.51 15.53 4.82
C GLY A 85 3.71 16.44 4.49
N VAL A 86 4.37 16.22 3.35
CA VAL A 86 5.45 17.12 2.86
C VAL A 86 4.88 18.51 2.55
N LYS A 87 3.72 18.59 1.86
CA LYS A 87 3.07 19.88 1.57
C LYS A 87 2.64 20.62 2.84
N GLN A 88 2.14 19.90 3.85
CA GLN A 88 1.83 20.49 5.16
C GLN A 88 3.08 21.02 5.85
N ALA A 89 4.21 20.29 5.81
CA ALA A 89 5.46 20.77 6.37
C ALA A 89 6.03 21.99 5.60
N GLN A 90 5.81 22.07 4.29
CA GLN A 90 6.14 23.27 3.49
C GLN A 90 5.26 24.46 3.89
N ALA A 91 3.97 24.25 4.12
CA ALA A 91 3.05 25.30 4.55
C ALA A 91 3.44 25.91 5.89
N MET A 92 4.11 25.16 6.80
CA MET A 92 4.63 25.70 8.07
C MET A 92 5.75 26.74 7.90
N LEU A 93 6.37 26.82 6.71
CA LEU A 93 7.37 27.84 6.37
C LEU A 93 6.75 29.12 5.81
N LEU A 94 5.47 29.12 5.51
CA LEU A 94 4.74 30.24 4.93
C LEU A 94 3.97 31.01 6.01
N PRO A 95 3.65 32.30 5.78
CA PRO A 95 2.80 33.03 6.69
C PRO A 95 1.39 32.45 6.74
N HIS A 96 0.82 32.39 7.94
CA HIS A 96 -0.58 32.05 8.16
C HIS A 96 -1.41 33.34 8.22
N ILE A 97 -2.45 33.47 7.39
CA ILE A 97 -3.34 34.61 7.34
C ILE A 97 -4.75 34.14 7.62
N GLY A 98 -5.40 34.76 8.61
CA GLY A 98 -6.75 34.45 9.01
C GLY A 98 -7.65 35.69 9.01
N PHE A 99 -8.94 35.45 8.82
CA PHE A 99 -9.99 36.44 9.01
C PHE A 99 -10.91 35.96 10.14
N SER A 100 -11.28 36.87 11.03
CA SER A 100 -12.28 36.62 12.06
C SER A 100 -13.22 37.81 12.20
N GLU A 101 -14.50 37.54 12.42
CA GLU A 101 -15.47 38.51 12.84
C GLU A 101 -16.06 38.11 14.17
N THR A 102 -16.07 39.07 15.11
CA THR A 102 -16.53 38.86 16.47
C THR A 102 -17.58 39.88 16.86
N ALA A 103 -18.75 39.43 17.26
CA ALA A 103 -19.78 40.27 17.83
C ALA A 103 -19.74 40.17 19.36
N THR A 104 -19.57 41.28 20.05
CA THR A 104 -19.49 41.30 21.53
C THR A 104 -20.39 42.38 22.05
N ARG A 105 -21.10 42.12 23.15
CA ARG A 105 -21.88 43.06 23.89
C ARG A 105 -21.51 42.99 25.38
N GLY A 106 -21.18 44.12 26.00
CA GLY A 106 -20.77 44.16 27.39
C GLY A 106 -20.85 45.51 28.04
N ASN A 107 -20.85 45.53 29.35
CA ASN A 107 -20.83 46.73 30.19
C ASN A 107 -19.63 46.79 31.15
N ASP A 108 -18.63 45.96 30.94
CA ASP A 108 -17.39 46.08 31.72
C ASP A 108 -16.74 47.41 31.43
N PRO A 109 -16.35 48.20 32.46
CA PRO A 109 -15.81 49.53 32.31
C PRO A 109 -14.59 49.62 31.36
N VAL A 110 -13.65 48.68 31.47
CA VAL A 110 -12.44 48.64 30.63
C VAL A 110 -12.79 48.28 29.19
N TYR A 111 -13.70 47.33 29.00
CA TYR A 111 -14.20 46.93 27.70
C TYR A 111 -14.89 48.09 27.00
N VAL A 112 -15.82 48.79 27.68
CA VAL A 112 -16.59 49.90 27.11
C VAL A 112 -15.66 51.07 26.73
N PHE A 113 -14.74 51.42 27.62
CA PHE A 113 -13.76 52.48 27.40
C PHE A 113 -12.88 52.16 26.18
N GLY A 114 -12.24 51.00 26.18
CA GLY A 114 -11.36 50.56 25.09
C GLY A 114 -12.10 50.38 23.76
N THR A 115 -13.30 49.84 23.79
CA THR A 115 -14.12 49.63 22.61
C THR A 115 -14.56 50.95 21.97
N LYS A 116 -14.98 51.96 22.75
CA LYS A 116 -15.31 53.31 22.25
C LYS A 116 -14.11 53.98 21.55
N LEU A 117 -12.91 53.82 22.13
CA LEU A 117 -11.67 54.28 21.49
C LEU A 117 -11.38 53.58 20.19
N ARG A 118 -11.48 52.25 20.13
CA ARG A 118 -11.30 51.46 18.91
C ARG A 118 -12.32 51.79 17.84
N GLN A 119 -13.59 52.03 18.22
CA GLN A 119 -14.65 52.49 17.36
C GLN A 119 -14.49 53.97 16.91
N GLN A 120 -13.50 54.72 17.46
CA GLN A 120 -13.28 56.15 17.22
C GLN A 120 -14.52 56.99 17.58
N ARG A 121 -15.25 56.64 18.63
CA ARG A 121 -16.50 57.29 19.09
C ARG A 121 -16.38 57.88 20.49
N PHE A 122 -15.19 57.93 21.06
CA PHE A 122 -14.95 58.45 22.39
C PHE A 122 -15.08 59.96 22.39
N THR A 123 -15.80 60.52 23.37
CA THR A 123 -16.09 61.97 23.49
C THR A 123 -15.69 62.45 24.90
N MET A 124 -15.64 63.78 25.11
CA MET A 124 -15.37 64.39 26.45
C MET A 124 -16.39 63.97 27.51
N GLN A 125 -17.64 63.65 27.14
CA GLN A 125 -18.67 63.22 28.08
C GLN A 125 -18.38 61.81 28.63
N ASP A 126 -17.62 61.02 27.93
CA ASP A 126 -17.24 59.65 28.34
C ASP A 126 -16.20 59.68 29.47
N PHE A 127 -15.55 60.80 29.78
CA PHE A 127 -14.68 61.00 30.91
C PHE A 127 -15.42 61.24 32.23
N ALA A 128 -16.75 61.40 32.25
CA ALA A 128 -17.50 61.54 33.47
C ALA A 128 -17.33 60.29 34.36
N LEU A 129 -17.06 60.51 35.65
CA LEU A 129 -16.75 59.41 36.60
C LEU A 129 -17.88 58.37 36.66
N SER A 130 -19.13 58.80 36.53
CA SER A 130 -20.30 57.93 36.48
C SER A 130 -20.31 57.07 35.20
N SER A 131 -19.92 57.59 34.05
CA SER A 131 -19.83 56.87 32.76
C SER A 131 -18.66 55.89 32.77
N LEU A 132 -17.55 56.21 33.43
CA LEU A 132 -16.39 55.34 33.56
C LEU A 132 -16.64 54.14 34.50
N ASN A 133 -17.30 54.37 35.65
CA ASN A 133 -17.51 53.33 36.67
C ASN A 133 -18.73 52.46 36.42
N ARG A 134 -19.76 52.98 35.75
CA ARG A 134 -21.02 52.28 35.43
C ARG A 134 -21.46 52.58 33.98
N PRO A 135 -20.71 52.11 32.98
CA PRO A 135 -21.05 52.38 31.60
C PRO A 135 -22.32 51.61 31.18
N THR A 136 -23.05 52.17 30.25
CA THR A 136 -24.12 51.44 29.53
C THR A 136 -23.50 50.35 28.63
N PRO A 137 -24.16 49.17 28.50
CA PRO A 137 -23.69 48.12 27.57
C PRO A 137 -23.54 48.65 26.14
N ILE A 138 -22.44 48.29 25.49
CA ILE A 138 -22.21 48.65 24.08
C ILE A 138 -21.98 47.39 23.24
N ASP A 139 -22.33 47.49 21.97
CA ASP A 139 -22.05 46.45 20.97
C ASP A 139 -20.73 46.77 20.26
N ASN A 140 -19.99 45.73 19.96
CA ASN A 140 -18.82 45.78 19.09
C ASN A 140 -18.86 44.65 18.07
N PHE A 141 -18.77 45.01 16.81
CA PHE A 141 -18.56 44.10 15.70
C PHE A 141 -17.13 44.37 15.20
N SER A 142 -16.26 43.38 15.43
CA SER A 142 -14.83 43.48 15.13
C SER A 142 -14.49 42.55 13.98
N ALA A 143 -14.17 43.12 12.83
CA ALA A 143 -13.65 42.41 11.66
C ALA A 143 -12.12 42.52 11.67
N ARG A 144 -11.43 41.35 11.83
CA ARG A 144 -9.98 41.31 11.99
C ARG A 144 -9.35 40.40 10.93
N PHE A 145 -8.38 40.99 10.19
CA PHE A 145 -7.39 40.23 9.41
C PHE A 145 -6.11 40.13 10.23
N GLY A 146 -5.67 38.90 10.52
CA GLY A 146 -4.45 38.69 11.28
C GLY A 146 -3.52 37.72 10.53
N GLY A 147 -2.23 37.94 10.66
CA GLY A 147 -1.22 37.09 10.09
C GLY A 147 -0.08 36.82 11.08
N GLU A 148 0.42 35.60 11.04
CA GLU A 148 1.58 35.15 11.81
C GLU A 148 2.55 34.44 10.89
N TRP A 149 3.83 34.70 11.05
CA TRP A 149 4.88 34.08 10.27
C TRP A 149 6.08 33.72 11.15
N ASN A 150 6.42 32.45 11.15
CA ASN A 150 7.64 31.97 11.81
C ASN A 150 8.83 32.28 10.89
N LEU A 151 9.54 33.37 11.17
CA LEU A 151 10.70 33.80 10.38
C LEU A 151 11.92 32.91 10.65
N PHE A 152 12.10 32.48 11.91
CA PHE A 152 13.22 31.67 12.34
C PHE A 152 12.87 30.85 13.60
N ASP A 153 13.16 29.57 13.59
CA ASP A 153 12.91 28.64 14.70
C ASP A 153 14.10 27.69 14.94
N SER A 154 15.31 28.22 14.78
CA SER A 154 16.52 27.42 14.89
C SER A 154 16.56 26.27 13.89
N LEU A 155 15.99 26.46 12.71
CA LEU A 155 15.87 25.47 11.61
C LEU A 155 14.93 24.30 11.92
N SER A 156 14.09 24.35 12.96
CA SER A 156 13.18 23.28 13.34
C SER A 156 12.19 22.96 12.21
N SER A 157 11.57 23.98 11.60
CA SER A 157 10.64 23.81 10.47
C SER A 157 11.32 23.22 9.24
N TRP A 158 12.54 23.59 8.92
CA TRP A 158 13.33 23.01 7.84
C TRP A 158 13.69 21.54 8.10
N ARG A 159 14.03 21.21 9.34
CA ARG A 159 14.28 19.82 9.74
C ARG A 159 13.01 18.99 9.70
N ASN A 160 11.87 19.56 10.08
CA ASN A 160 10.57 18.92 9.94
C ASN A 160 10.25 18.62 8.47
N LEU A 161 10.50 19.57 7.56
CA LEU A 161 10.36 19.35 6.13
C LEU A 161 11.28 18.21 5.64
N SER A 162 12.54 18.17 6.08
CA SER A 162 13.45 17.08 5.76
C SER A 162 12.97 15.73 6.31
N ARG A 163 12.48 15.71 7.55
CA ARG A 163 11.89 14.52 8.18
C ARG A 163 10.72 13.98 7.36
N THR A 164 9.78 14.84 6.96
CA THR A 164 8.61 14.43 6.17
C THR A 164 8.99 13.97 4.75
N ARG A 165 10.05 14.52 4.15
CA ARG A 165 10.59 14.02 2.87
C ARG A 165 11.16 12.61 3.01
N PHE A 166 11.90 12.31 4.08
CA PHE A 166 12.37 10.93 4.33
C PHE A 166 11.21 9.98 4.59
N MET A 167 10.14 10.41 5.27
CA MET A 167 8.92 9.60 5.44
C MET A 167 8.21 9.36 4.11
N GLN A 168 8.19 10.34 3.21
CA GLN A 168 7.65 10.17 1.87
C GLN A 168 8.50 9.19 1.04
N GLN A 169 9.84 9.23 1.14
CA GLN A 169 10.70 8.22 0.53
C GLN A 169 10.42 6.82 1.09
N ALA A 170 10.21 6.69 2.40
CA ALA A 170 9.83 5.41 3.01
C ALA A 170 8.51 4.87 2.44
N ALA A 171 7.52 5.73 2.21
CA ALA A 171 6.25 5.34 1.60
C ALA A 171 6.40 4.88 0.13
N VAL A 172 7.32 5.50 -0.64
CA VAL A 172 7.66 5.04 -2.00
C VAL A 172 8.25 3.64 -1.96
N GLN A 173 9.20 3.37 -1.04
CA GLN A 173 9.82 2.06 -0.91
C GLN A 173 8.81 1.00 -0.44
N GLN A 174 7.85 1.37 0.41
CA GLN A 174 6.76 0.49 0.81
C GLN A 174 5.87 0.10 -0.38
N LEU A 175 5.57 1.04 -1.28
CA LEU A 175 4.83 0.75 -2.52
C LEU A 175 5.60 -0.23 -3.40
N GLU A 176 6.91 -0.03 -3.59
CA GLU A 176 7.76 -0.95 -4.36
C GLU A 176 7.76 -2.37 -3.75
N ARG A 177 7.80 -2.47 -2.42
CA ARG A 177 7.72 -3.76 -1.73
C ARG A 177 6.36 -4.42 -1.93
N THR A 178 5.28 -3.65 -1.83
CA THR A 178 3.92 -4.13 -2.09
C THR A 178 3.76 -4.63 -3.53
N ASP A 179 4.34 -3.93 -4.51
CA ASP A 179 4.34 -4.36 -5.91
C ASP A 179 5.08 -5.71 -6.07
N GLN A 180 6.25 -5.89 -5.45
CA GLN A 180 6.98 -7.16 -5.47
C GLN A 180 6.19 -8.31 -4.84
N GLU A 181 5.57 -8.09 -3.69
CA GLU A 181 4.74 -9.10 -3.01
C GLU A 181 3.49 -9.45 -3.82
N LEU A 182 2.90 -8.46 -4.48
CA LEU A 182 1.76 -8.69 -5.36
C LEU A 182 2.16 -9.53 -6.57
N VAL A 183 3.28 -9.20 -7.21
CA VAL A 183 3.85 -10.01 -8.30
C VAL A 183 4.07 -11.46 -7.85
N PHE A 184 4.65 -11.67 -6.69
CA PHE A 184 4.87 -13.01 -6.15
C PHE A 184 3.56 -13.78 -5.92
N ARG A 185 2.53 -13.14 -5.34
CA ARG A 185 1.20 -13.76 -5.16
C ARG A 185 0.56 -14.16 -6.48
N VAL A 186 0.70 -13.32 -7.52
CA VAL A 186 0.20 -13.65 -8.87
C VAL A 186 0.94 -14.85 -9.43
N VAL A 187 2.27 -14.90 -9.29
CA VAL A 187 3.10 -16.05 -9.73
C VAL A 187 2.65 -17.34 -9.05
N GLN A 188 2.45 -17.31 -7.72
CA GLN A 188 1.98 -18.48 -6.97
C GLN A 188 0.60 -18.95 -7.46
N ALA A 189 -0.35 -18.02 -7.61
CA ALA A 189 -1.70 -18.35 -8.04
C ALA A 189 -1.74 -18.85 -9.49
N TYR A 190 -0.95 -18.27 -10.38
CA TYR A 190 -0.86 -18.66 -11.79
C TYR A 190 -0.29 -20.07 -11.95
N TYR A 191 0.86 -20.36 -11.33
CA TYR A 191 1.42 -21.71 -11.33
C TYR A 191 0.59 -22.71 -10.53
N GLY A 192 -0.12 -22.26 -9.49
CA GLY A 192 -1.10 -23.06 -8.75
C GLY A 192 -2.27 -23.50 -9.63
N LEU A 193 -2.76 -22.64 -10.50
CA LEU A 193 -3.78 -22.98 -11.48
C LEU A 193 -3.28 -24.00 -12.49
N LEU A 194 -2.06 -23.84 -13.02
CA LEU A 194 -1.42 -24.82 -13.91
C LEU A 194 -1.22 -26.19 -13.25
N LEU A 195 -0.83 -26.22 -11.97
CA LEU A 195 -0.72 -27.44 -11.21
C LEU A 195 -2.07 -28.13 -11.04
N ALA A 196 -3.12 -27.38 -10.68
CA ALA A 196 -4.47 -27.90 -10.50
C ALA A 196 -5.03 -28.49 -11.81
N GLN A 197 -4.73 -27.88 -12.96
CA GLN A 197 -5.06 -28.45 -14.27
C GLN A 197 -4.34 -29.80 -14.51
N LYS A 198 -3.04 -29.89 -14.23
CA LYS A 198 -2.28 -31.12 -14.38
C LYS A 198 -2.73 -32.22 -13.42
N GLN A 199 -3.11 -31.86 -12.20
CA GLN A 199 -3.68 -32.82 -11.24
C GLN A 199 -5.07 -33.30 -11.67
N LEU A 200 -5.87 -32.44 -12.29
CA LEU A 200 -7.14 -32.86 -12.90
C LEU A 200 -6.92 -33.82 -14.07
N ASP A 201 -5.98 -33.54 -14.98
CA ASP A 201 -5.61 -34.43 -16.09
C ASP A 201 -5.25 -35.85 -15.56
N VAL A 202 -4.41 -35.91 -14.51
CA VAL A 202 -4.01 -37.16 -13.88
C VAL A 202 -5.22 -37.89 -13.24
N ALA A 203 -6.10 -37.16 -12.55
CA ALA A 203 -7.27 -37.73 -11.89
C ALA A 203 -8.29 -38.25 -12.93
N GLU A 204 -8.51 -37.57 -14.02
CA GLU A 204 -9.40 -37.99 -15.12
C GLU A 204 -8.87 -39.26 -15.79
N GLN A 205 -7.58 -39.30 -16.11
CA GLN A 205 -6.95 -40.49 -16.67
C GLN A 205 -7.00 -41.67 -15.70
N SER A 206 -6.73 -41.45 -14.41
CA SER A 206 -6.79 -42.49 -13.37
C SER A 206 -8.19 -43.06 -13.19
N ASN A 207 -9.22 -42.16 -13.18
CA ASN A 207 -10.62 -42.54 -13.09
C ASN A 207 -11.06 -43.37 -14.31
N THR A 208 -10.72 -42.94 -15.52
CA THR A 208 -11.02 -43.65 -16.78
C THR A 208 -10.40 -45.07 -16.74
N THR A 209 -9.15 -45.16 -16.32
CA THR A 209 -8.46 -46.46 -16.23
C THR A 209 -9.11 -47.38 -15.17
N ALA A 210 -9.52 -46.82 -14.03
CA ALA A 210 -10.17 -47.58 -12.96
C ALA A 210 -11.57 -48.06 -13.38
N GLN A 211 -12.33 -47.30 -14.13
CA GLN A 211 -13.64 -47.71 -14.66
C GLN A 211 -13.50 -48.88 -15.68
N ALA A 212 -12.50 -48.77 -16.58
CA ALA A 212 -12.21 -49.83 -17.55
C ALA A 212 -11.76 -51.15 -16.82
N LEU A 213 -10.96 -51.04 -15.74
CA LEU A 213 -10.56 -52.19 -14.96
C LEU A 213 -11.73 -52.79 -14.18
N LEU A 214 -12.65 -52.01 -13.66
CA LEU A 214 -13.87 -52.49 -13.00
C LEU A 214 -14.74 -53.27 -13.98
N GLU A 215 -14.94 -52.77 -15.19
CA GLU A 215 -15.69 -53.49 -16.24
C GLU A 215 -15.02 -54.79 -16.62
N GLN A 216 -13.70 -54.80 -16.79
CA GLN A 216 -12.92 -56.01 -17.03
C GLN A 216 -13.04 -57.02 -15.89
N ALA A 217 -12.92 -56.60 -14.62
CA ALA A 217 -13.06 -57.45 -13.45
C ALA A 217 -14.46 -58.04 -13.34
N LYS A 218 -15.51 -57.24 -13.65
CA LYS A 218 -16.88 -57.71 -13.70
C LYS A 218 -17.09 -58.80 -14.74
N ASN A 219 -16.63 -58.62 -15.96
CA ASN A 219 -16.76 -59.58 -17.04
C ASN A 219 -16.04 -60.89 -16.74
N ARG A 220 -14.87 -60.85 -16.06
CA ARG A 220 -14.13 -62.03 -15.62
C ARG A 220 -14.86 -62.72 -14.43
N TYR A 221 -15.49 -62.00 -13.52
CA TYR A 221 -16.29 -62.55 -12.43
C TYR A 221 -17.56 -63.25 -12.97
N ASP A 222 -18.31 -62.59 -13.86
CA ASP A 222 -19.49 -63.15 -14.48
C ASP A 222 -19.17 -64.42 -15.29
N SER A 223 -17.93 -64.55 -15.80
CA SER A 223 -17.42 -65.76 -16.51
C SER A 223 -16.80 -66.78 -15.57
N GLY A 224 -16.79 -66.59 -14.23
CA GLY A 224 -16.23 -67.48 -13.26
C GLY A 224 -14.69 -67.57 -13.25
N LEU A 225 -13.99 -66.59 -13.88
CA LEU A 225 -12.53 -66.60 -14.00
C LEU A 225 -11.81 -65.91 -12.82
N VAL A 226 -12.51 -65.12 -11.99
CA VAL A 226 -11.97 -64.46 -10.81
C VAL A 226 -12.94 -64.58 -9.64
N VAL A 227 -12.44 -64.44 -8.41
CA VAL A 227 -13.22 -64.50 -7.18
C VAL A 227 -13.94 -63.17 -6.90
N GLU A 228 -15.03 -63.20 -6.15
CA GLU A 228 -15.84 -62.04 -5.82
C GLU A 228 -15.01 -60.92 -5.14
N SER A 229 -14.04 -61.27 -4.31
CA SER A 229 -13.14 -60.31 -3.66
C SER A 229 -12.35 -59.44 -4.64
N ASP A 230 -12.01 -59.99 -5.80
CA ASP A 230 -11.28 -59.24 -6.85
C ASP A 230 -12.20 -58.22 -7.55
N PHE A 231 -13.44 -58.61 -7.82
CA PHE A 231 -14.44 -57.70 -8.33
C PHE A 231 -14.75 -56.57 -7.33
N LEU A 232 -14.98 -56.89 -6.05
CA LEU A 232 -15.20 -55.90 -5.00
C LEU A 232 -14.00 -54.95 -4.82
N SER A 233 -12.77 -55.46 -4.92
CA SER A 233 -11.56 -54.64 -4.87
C SER A 233 -11.48 -53.64 -6.03
N ALA A 234 -11.85 -54.05 -7.25
CA ALA A 234 -11.95 -53.14 -8.40
C ALA A 234 -13.04 -52.06 -8.20
N GLN A 235 -14.18 -52.45 -7.61
CA GLN A 235 -15.28 -51.53 -7.31
C GLN A 235 -14.89 -50.45 -6.29
N VAL A 236 -14.23 -50.86 -5.20
CA VAL A 236 -13.72 -49.90 -4.19
C VAL A 236 -12.66 -48.96 -4.80
N ASN A 237 -11.75 -49.48 -5.64
CA ASN A 237 -10.77 -48.65 -6.33
C ASN A 237 -11.44 -47.62 -7.27
N ALA A 238 -12.42 -48.04 -8.09
CA ALA A 238 -13.13 -47.14 -8.97
C ALA A 238 -13.87 -46.03 -8.20
N ALA A 239 -14.51 -46.36 -7.07
CA ALA A 239 -15.14 -45.38 -6.18
C ALA A 239 -14.10 -44.39 -5.59
N SER A 240 -12.92 -44.87 -5.18
CA SER A 240 -11.83 -44.02 -4.71
C SER A 240 -11.33 -43.05 -5.77
N ARG A 241 -11.11 -43.52 -7.03
CA ARG A 241 -10.69 -42.64 -8.14
C ARG A 241 -11.75 -41.64 -8.51
N GLN A 242 -13.03 -41.99 -8.47
CA GLN A 242 -14.12 -41.06 -8.66
C GLN A 242 -14.13 -39.96 -7.58
N GLN A 243 -13.85 -40.32 -6.34
CA GLN A 243 -13.74 -39.30 -5.26
C GLN A 243 -12.54 -38.38 -5.48
N GLU A 244 -11.41 -38.91 -5.95
CA GLU A 244 -10.24 -38.07 -6.30
C GLU A 244 -10.53 -37.10 -7.46
N LEU A 245 -11.24 -37.54 -8.47
CA LEU A 245 -11.67 -36.71 -9.59
C LEU A 245 -12.56 -35.53 -9.10
N ILE A 246 -13.52 -35.81 -8.22
CA ILE A 246 -14.37 -34.76 -7.63
C ILE A 246 -13.50 -33.73 -6.88
N ARG A 247 -12.53 -34.19 -6.10
CA ARG A 247 -11.58 -33.31 -5.38
C ARG A 247 -10.74 -32.47 -6.33
N ALA A 248 -10.21 -33.08 -7.40
CA ALA A 248 -9.40 -32.38 -8.39
C ALA A 248 -10.18 -31.29 -9.13
N ARG A 249 -11.45 -31.55 -9.48
CA ARG A 249 -12.35 -30.53 -10.07
C ARG A 249 -12.61 -29.36 -9.12
N ASN A 250 -12.83 -29.66 -7.85
CA ASN A 250 -13.00 -28.60 -6.85
C ASN A 250 -11.71 -27.78 -6.67
N ALA A 251 -10.54 -28.46 -6.63
CA ALA A 251 -9.24 -27.78 -6.53
C ALA A 251 -8.97 -26.84 -7.71
N LEU A 252 -9.35 -27.24 -8.93
CA LEU A 252 -9.25 -26.36 -10.11
C LEU A 252 -10.14 -25.13 -9.98
N SER A 253 -11.38 -25.29 -9.55
CA SER A 253 -12.31 -24.15 -9.33
C SER A 253 -11.79 -23.19 -8.26
N LEU A 254 -11.18 -23.74 -7.19
CA LEU A 254 -10.57 -22.92 -6.14
C LEU A 254 -9.34 -22.17 -6.67
N ALA A 255 -8.45 -22.83 -7.42
CA ALA A 255 -7.27 -22.19 -8.00
C ALA A 255 -7.62 -21.08 -9.01
N GLN A 256 -8.73 -21.23 -9.77
CA GLN A 256 -9.25 -20.16 -10.61
C GLN A 256 -9.72 -18.95 -9.78
N THR A 257 -10.38 -19.22 -8.66
CA THR A 257 -10.83 -18.16 -7.73
C THR A 257 -9.63 -17.47 -7.08
N GLU A 258 -8.62 -18.22 -6.65
CA GLU A 258 -7.38 -17.67 -6.05
C GLU A 258 -6.64 -16.76 -7.02
N LEU A 259 -6.55 -17.14 -8.30
CA LEU A 259 -5.96 -16.27 -9.32
C LEU A 259 -6.81 -14.99 -9.49
N GLY A 260 -8.14 -15.09 -9.54
CA GLY A 260 -9.01 -13.93 -9.61
C GLY A 260 -8.81 -12.95 -8.45
N VAL A 261 -8.67 -13.47 -7.23
CA VAL A 261 -8.37 -12.66 -6.03
C VAL A 261 -6.97 -12.02 -6.12
N ALA A 262 -5.97 -12.76 -6.58
CA ALA A 262 -4.62 -12.23 -6.77
C ALA A 262 -4.59 -11.10 -7.82
N LEU A 263 -5.42 -11.20 -8.86
CA LEU A 263 -5.61 -10.14 -9.87
C LEU A 263 -6.41 -8.94 -9.35
N GLY A 264 -7.08 -9.07 -8.20
CA GLY A 264 -7.94 -8.02 -7.64
C GLY A 264 -9.30 -7.91 -8.33
N LEU A 265 -9.81 -9.00 -8.89
CA LEU A 265 -11.13 -9.04 -9.53
C LEU A 265 -12.20 -9.44 -8.51
N ALA A 266 -13.34 -8.75 -8.56
CA ALA A 266 -14.45 -8.99 -7.65
C ALA A 266 -15.27 -10.24 -8.01
N THR A 267 -15.26 -10.65 -9.27
CA THR A 267 -16.01 -11.80 -9.77
C THR A 267 -15.07 -12.90 -10.22
N PRO A 268 -15.35 -14.16 -9.87
CA PRO A 268 -14.60 -15.30 -10.41
C PRO A 268 -14.71 -15.30 -11.94
N ALA A 269 -13.60 -15.31 -12.62
CA ALA A 269 -13.54 -15.53 -14.06
C ALA A 269 -12.86 -16.88 -14.34
N ALA A 270 -13.33 -17.61 -15.33
CA ALA A 270 -12.63 -18.80 -15.78
C ALA A 270 -11.39 -18.35 -16.57
N PHE A 271 -10.22 -18.48 -15.94
CA PHE A 271 -8.95 -18.19 -16.60
C PHE A 271 -8.41 -19.44 -17.26
N ASN A 272 -7.91 -19.26 -18.49
CA ASN A 272 -7.16 -20.30 -19.17
C ASN A 272 -5.71 -19.83 -19.30
N PRO A 273 -4.74 -20.42 -18.58
CA PRO A 273 -3.35 -20.01 -18.72
C PRO A 273 -2.82 -20.37 -20.11
N ALA A 274 -2.16 -19.41 -20.75
CA ALA A 274 -1.59 -19.59 -22.07
C ALA A 274 -0.30 -20.44 -22.09
N GLU A 275 0.37 -20.53 -20.94
CA GLU A 275 1.63 -21.23 -20.77
C GLU A 275 1.41 -22.63 -20.22
N ALA A 276 2.31 -23.56 -20.58
CA ALA A 276 2.34 -24.90 -19.99
C ALA A 276 3.26 -24.90 -18.76
N LEU A 277 2.91 -25.74 -17.78
CA LEU A 277 3.82 -26.03 -16.68
C LEU A 277 5.00 -26.86 -17.19
N ALA A 278 6.10 -26.20 -17.52
CA ALA A 278 7.27 -26.81 -18.15
C ALA A 278 8.47 -26.85 -17.19
N GLU A 279 9.28 -27.89 -17.37
CA GLU A 279 10.58 -27.98 -16.73
C GLU A 279 11.52 -26.91 -17.27
N LYS A 280 11.98 -26.03 -16.41
CA LYS A 280 13.08 -25.10 -16.70
C LYS A 280 13.77 -24.77 -15.39
N ARG A 281 15.06 -25.04 -15.30
CA ARG A 281 15.87 -24.63 -14.16
C ARG A 281 16.55 -23.31 -14.51
N PRO A 282 16.12 -22.17 -13.92
CA PRO A 282 16.79 -20.89 -14.14
C PRO A 282 18.22 -20.92 -13.58
N ALA A 283 19.13 -20.22 -14.24
CA ALA A 283 20.45 -19.98 -13.69
C ALA A 283 20.38 -18.94 -12.59
N VAL A 284 21.09 -19.17 -11.47
CA VAL A 284 21.11 -18.29 -10.31
C VAL A 284 22.56 -17.91 -9.98
N SER A 285 22.76 -16.67 -9.53
CA SER A 285 24.03 -16.16 -9.04
C SER A 285 24.46 -16.88 -7.74
N ALA A 286 25.73 -16.74 -7.36
CA ALA A 286 26.22 -17.27 -6.11
C ALA A 286 25.48 -16.68 -4.90
N LEU A 287 25.36 -17.46 -3.82
CA LEU A 287 24.65 -17.05 -2.61
C LEU A 287 25.17 -15.72 -2.03
N SER A 288 26.49 -15.51 -2.04
CA SER A 288 27.13 -14.25 -1.60
C SER A 288 26.65 -13.02 -2.37
N ASP A 289 26.48 -13.18 -3.69
CA ASP A 289 26.06 -12.11 -4.58
C ASP A 289 24.57 -11.78 -4.37
N LEU A 290 23.75 -12.80 -4.13
CA LEU A 290 22.34 -12.63 -3.80
C LEU A 290 22.15 -11.91 -2.45
N GLU A 291 22.95 -12.26 -1.42
CA GLU A 291 22.91 -11.57 -0.12
C GLU A 291 23.33 -10.10 -0.26
N SER A 292 24.41 -9.82 -0.99
CA SER A 292 24.88 -8.45 -1.23
C SER A 292 23.85 -7.62 -2.01
N THR A 293 23.26 -8.23 -3.03
CA THR A 293 22.18 -7.62 -3.83
C THR A 293 20.97 -7.32 -2.96
N ALA A 294 20.52 -8.27 -2.13
CA ALA A 294 19.39 -8.06 -1.24
C ALA A 294 19.60 -6.88 -0.29
N LEU A 295 20.77 -6.79 0.34
CA LEU A 295 21.10 -5.68 1.25
C LEU A 295 21.19 -4.31 0.54
N ALA A 296 21.44 -4.30 -0.77
CA ALA A 296 21.50 -3.06 -1.57
C ALA A 296 20.15 -2.67 -2.19
N THR A 297 19.38 -3.64 -2.65
CA THR A 297 18.21 -3.39 -3.52
C THR A 297 16.87 -3.49 -2.81
N ARG A 298 16.73 -4.30 -1.76
CA ARG A 298 15.44 -4.56 -1.10
C ARG A 298 14.73 -3.27 -0.66
N PRO A 299 13.49 -3.07 -1.12
CA PRO A 299 12.75 -1.84 -0.81
C PRO A 299 12.41 -1.70 0.68
N ASP A 300 12.08 -2.79 1.38
CA ASP A 300 11.77 -2.79 2.81
C ASP A 300 12.98 -2.37 3.67
N LEU A 301 14.20 -2.76 3.29
CA LEU A 301 15.41 -2.29 3.95
C LEU A 301 15.70 -0.81 3.65
N LYS A 302 15.46 -0.35 2.43
CA LYS A 302 15.55 1.08 2.06
C LYS A 302 14.52 1.91 2.83
N GLN A 303 13.32 1.36 3.05
CA GLN A 303 12.27 1.99 3.87
C GLN A 303 12.76 2.23 5.30
N ILE A 304 13.34 1.22 5.95
CA ILE A 304 13.88 1.34 7.31
C ILE A 304 15.00 2.38 7.37
N ARG A 305 15.91 2.43 6.38
CA ARG A 305 16.97 3.45 6.29
C ARG A 305 16.40 4.86 6.14
N SER A 306 15.31 5.02 5.38
CA SER A 306 14.62 6.31 5.28
C SER A 306 13.94 6.70 6.59
N GLN A 307 13.36 5.75 7.32
CA GLN A 307 12.81 5.98 8.67
C GLN A 307 13.89 6.35 9.69
N GLU A 308 15.06 5.72 9.64
CA GLU A 308 16.24 6.07 10.44
C GLU A 308 16.66 7.53 10.17
N SER A 309 16.77 7.92 8.89
CA SER A 309 17.07 9.28 8.48
C SER A 309 16.02 10.29 8.94
N ALA A 310 14.75 9.94 8.90
CA ALA A 310 13.66 10.76 9.41
C ALA A 310 13.78 10.95 10.95
N GLN A 311 14.09 9.90 11.69
CA GLN A 311 14.28 9.99 13.14
C GLN A 311 15.53 10.80 13.52
N GLN A 312 16.58 10.75 12.72
CA GLN A 312 17.76 11.62 12.90
C GLN A 312 17.39 13.11 12.76
N GLN A 313 16.46 13.45 11.87
CA GLN A 313 15.90 14.81 11.80
C GLN A 313 15.09 15.16 13.05
N SER A 314 14.36 14.21 13.66
CA SER A 314 13.65 14.43 14.93
C SER A 314 14.61 14.73 16.09
N VAL A 315 15.76 14.03 16.17
CA VAL A 315 16.84 14.36 17.12
C VAL A 315 17.36 15.77 16.87
N SER A 316 17.54 16.15 15.63
CA SER A 316 18.01 17.48 15.24
C SER A 316 17.00 18.58 15.56
N MET A 317 15.69 18.30 15.43
CA MET A 317 14.60 19.19 15.88
C MET A 317 14.59 19.36 17.40
N ALA A 318 14.79 18.28 18.15
CA ALA A 318 14.89 18.34 19.62
C ALA A 318 16.10 19.18 20.09
N LYS A 319 17.23 19.14 19.35
CA LYS A 319 18.38 20.04 19.57
C LYS A 319 18.01 21.49 19.22
N ALA A 320 17.32 21.72 18.11
CA ALA A 320 16.88 23.06 17.68
C ALA A 320 15.94 23.75 18.69
N ALA A 321 15.19 22.96 19.49
CA ALA A 321 14.31 23.48 20.53
C ALA A 321 15.03 24.24 21.64
N PHE A 322 16.36 24.17 21.77
CA PHE A 322 17.15 24.98 22.69
C PHE A 322 17.49 26.38 22.15
N GLY A 323 17.28 26.60 20.85
CA GLY A 323 17.60 27.86 20.20
C GLY A 323 16.47 28.89 20.22
N PRO A 324 16.76 30.12 19.77
CA PRO A 324 15.79 31.21 19.69
C PRO A 324 14.74 30.95 18.58
N LYS A 325 13.55 31.54 18.78
CA LYS A 325 12.48 31.61 17.79
C LYS A 325 12.14 33.06 17.51
N LEU A 326 12.02 33.44 16.26
CA LEU A 326 11.62 34.76 15.79
C LEU A 326 10.33 34.65 14.99
N ASN A 327 9.25 35.21 15.51
CA ASN A 327 7.97 35.29 14.86
C ASN A 327 7.66 36.71 14.45
N ALA A 328 7.13 36.92 13.27
CA ALA A 328 6.49 38.17 12.88
C ALA A 328 4.98 37.99 12.98
N PHE A 329 4.30 39.03 13.43
CA PHE A 329 2.85 39.06 13.49
C PHE A 329 2.32 40.42 13.06
N GLY A 330 1.10 40.43 12.56
CA GLY A 330 0.40 41.65 12.23
C GLY A 330 -1.09 41.43 12.19
N SER A 331 -1.83 42.48 12.52
CA SER A 331 -3.28 42.45 12.34
C SER A 331 -3.80 43.85 11.96
N TRP A 332 -4.83 43.82 11.16
CA TRP A 332 -5.69 44.96 10.88
C TRP A 332 -7.08 44.62 11.38
N GLU A 333 -7.72 45.58 12.08
CA GLU A 333 -8.99 45.39 12.75
C GLU A 333 -9.89 46.58 12.49
N SER A 334 -11.17 46.32 12.21
CA SER A 334 -12.19 47.34 12.05
C SER A 334 -13.31 47.13 13.07
N ASP A 335 -13.42 48.04 14.03
CA ASP A 335 -14.37 47.97 15.13
C ASP A 335 -15.57 48.89 14.84
N THR A 336 -16.80 48.32 14.92
CA THR A 336 -18.04 49.05 14.61
C THR A 336 -19.11 48.78 15.68
N HIS A 337 -20.02 49.73 15.89
CA HIS A 337 -21.12 49.56 16.83
C HIS A 337 -22.32 48.75 16.27
N SER A 338 -22.37 48.59 14.95
CA SER A 338 -23.34 47.73 14.29
C SER A 338 -22.70 47.13 13.03
N MET A 339 -23.25 46.00 12.56
CA MET A 339 -22.67 45.17 11.51
C MET A 339 -22.34 45.89 10.19
N PHE A 340 -23.07 46.97 9.89
CA PHE A 340 -22.94 47.72 8.64
C PHE A 340 -22.60 49.23 8.83
N SER A 341 -22.11 49.62 10.01
CA SER A 341 -21.74 51.03 10.28
C SER A 341 -20.27 51.29 9.98
N ASN A 342 -19.96 52.60 9.85
CA ASN A 342 -18.58 53.05 9.84
C ASN A 342 -17.99 52.92 11.25
N GLY A 343 -16.76 52.47 11.38
CA GLY A 343 -16.05 52.36 12.63
C GLY A 343 -14.59 52.72 12.54
N GLY A 344 -13.87 52.52 13.61
CA GLY A 344 -12.43 52.77 13.68
C GLY A 344 -11.63 51.66 13.02
N ASN A 345 -10.58 51.99 12.32
CA ASN A 345 -9.61 51.08 11.77
C ASN A 345 -8.33 51.14 12.58
N ASN A 346 -7.88 50.00 13.03
CA ASN A 346 -6.70 49.86 13.88
C ASN A 346 -5.75 48.83 13.28
N TRP A 347 -4.47 48.96 13.46
CA TRP A 347 -3.50 47.95 13.04
C TRP A 347 -2.37 47.82 14.07
N VAL A 348 -1.80 46.67 14.09
CA VAL A 348 -0.58 46.41 14.86
C VAL A 348 0.30 45.46 14.05
N ALA A 349 1.60 45.67 14.05
CA ALA A 349 2.59 44.79 13.48
C ALA A 349 3.82 44.74 14.40
N GLY A 350 4.43 43.59 14.53
CA GLY A 350 5.57 43.38 15.41
C GLY A 350 6.34 42.12 15.13
N MET A 351 7.44 41.99 15.83
CA MET A 351 8.26 40.77 15.87
C MET A 351 8.47 40.38 17.33
N GLU A 352 8.41 39.07 17.58
CA GLU A 352 8.69 38.49 18.89
C GLU A 352 9.89 37.56 18.81
N LEU A 353 10.95 37.87 19.56
CA LEU A 353 12.07 36.96 19.78
C LEU A 353 11.86 36.22 21.11
N LYS A 354 11.66 34.90 21.03
CA LYS A 354 11.41 34.05 22.17
C LYS A 354 12.59 33.10 22.40
N VAL A 355 13.14 33.13 23.62
CA VAL A 355 14.15 32.20 24.10
C VAL A 355 13.68 31.65 25.44
N ASP A 356 13.43 30.35 25.49
CA ASP A 356 13.08 29.73 26.79
C ASP A 356 14.37 29.40 27.55
N ILE A 357 14.68 30.12 28.59
CA ILE A 357 15.91 29.95 29.39
C ILE A 357 15.85 28.67 30.24
N PHE A 358 14.71 28.40 30.85
CA PHE A 358 14.50 27.22 31.70
C PHE A 358 13.11 26.63 31.48
N ALA A 359 13.08 25.33 31.19
CA ALA A 359 11.85 24.57 30.94
C ALA A 359 11.74 23.33 31.84
N GLY A 360 12.19 23.41 33.08
CA GLY A 360 12.07 22.33 34.07
C GLY A 360 12.74 21.00 33.63
N GLY A 361 13.73 21.03 32.76
CA GLY A 361 14.39 19.80 32.22
C GLY A 361 13.67 19.12 31.05
N ALA A 362 12.46 19.55 30.69
CA ALA A 362 11.64 18.89 29.64
C ALA A 362 12.34 18.78 28.29
N ARG A 363 13.13 19.78 27.87
CA ARG A 363 13.87 19.73 26.59
C ARG A 363 14.97 18.69 26.60
N ARG A 364 15.70 18.53 27.73
CA ARG A 364 16.74 17.50 27.86
C ARG A 364 16.09 16.11 27.79
N ALA A 365 14.99 15.92 28.50
CA ALA A 365 14.23 14.68 28.49
C ALA A 365 13.72 14.35 27.08
N ASN A 366 13.16 15.33 26.35
CA ASN A 366 12.74 15.13 24.95
C ASN A 366 13.92 14.80 24.04
N LEU A 367 15.05 15.48 24.16
CA LEU A 367 16.25 15.13 23.39
C LEU A 367 16.72 13.70 23.66
N SER A 368 16.81 13.30 24.93
CA SER A 368 17.16 11.93 25.31
C SER A 368 16.17 10.91 24.76
N GLN A 369 14.87 11.21 24.79
CA GLN A 369 13.84 10.37 24.19
C GLN A 369 14.05 10.18 22.68
N GLN A 370 14.30 11.26 21.93
CA GLN A 370 14.52 11.16 20.48
C GLN A 370 15.80 10.40 20.15
N GLN A 371 16.86 10.54 20.95
CA GLN A 371 18.11 9.77 20.82
C GLN A 371 17.87 8.28 21.07
N ALA A 372 17.20 7.91 22.16
CA ALA A 372 16.86 6.52 22.45
C ALA A 372 15.99 5.89 21.34
N MET A 373 15.07 6.70 20.76
CA MET A 373 14.24 6.25 19.64
C MET A 373 15.07 6.01 18.37
N HIS A 374 16.07 6.85 18.11
CA HIS A 374 17.02 6.66 17.01
C HIS A 374 17.86 5.39 17.21
N GLU A 375 18.42 5.18 18.41
CA GLU A 375 19.19 3.97 18.76
C GLU A 375 18.33 2.69 18.57
N ARG A 376 17.06 2.73 18.98
CA ARG A 376 16.12 1.63 18.77
C ARG A 376 15.94 1.30 17.28
N ILE A 377 15.81 2.32 16.41
CA ILE A 377 15.65 2.12 14.96
C ILE A 377 16.93 1.55 14.36
N VAL A 378 18.11 2.03 14.78
CA VAL A 378 19.41 1.49 14.33
C VAL A 378 19.55 0.02 14.69
N ALA A 379 19.25 -0.35 15.95
CA ALA A 379 19.26 -1.75 16.39
C ALA A 379 18.24 -2.60 15.62
N GLY A 380 17.04 -2.07 15.40
CA GLY A 380 16.01 -2.72 14.59
C GLY A 380 16.46 -2.98 13.15
N ARG A 381 17.15 -2.00 12.52
CA ARG A 381 17.72 -2.17 11.17
C ARG A 381 18.76 -3.29 11.13
N GLN A 382 19.67 -3.36 12.12
CA GLN A 382 20.68 -4.43 12.19
C GLN A 382 20.01 -5.83 12.31
N THR A 383 18.98 -5.93 13.16
CA THR A 383 18.20 -7.17 13.29
C THR A 383 17.53 -7.53 11.97
N PHE A 384 16.94 -6.56 11.29
CA PHE A 384 16.29 -6.78 10.00
C PHE A 384 17.29 -7.16 8.88
N GLU A 385 18.50 -6.58 8.85
CA GLU A 385 19.57 -7.00 7.93
C GLU A 385 19.96 -8.46 8.13
N ASN A 386 20.03 -8.92 9.38
CA ASN A 386 20.27 -10.35 9.66
C ASN A 386 19.11 -11.24 9.23
N GLN A 387 17.86 -10.77 9.41
CA GLN A 387 16.68 -11.46 8.93
C GLN A 387 16.67 -11.58 7.40
N VAL A 388 17.03 -10.51 6.69
CA VAL A 388 17.16 -10.52 5.22
C VAL A 388 18.18 -11.56 4.76
N ARG A 389 19.34 -11.65 5.39
CA ARG A 389 20.33 -12.68 5.06
C ARG A 389 19.77 -14.10 5.27
N LEU A 390 19.06 -14.32 6.37
CA LEU A 390 18.42 -15.60 6.64
C LEU A 390 17.37 -15.96 5.59
N GLU A 391 16.53 -15.00 5.21
CA GLU A 391 15.50 -15.18 4.17
C GLU A 391 16.11 -15.53 2.82
N VAL A 392 17.16 -14.83 2.40
CA VAL A 392 17.87 -15.14 1.14
C VAL A 392 18.47 -16.53 1.17
N ARG A 393 19.14 -16.92 2.25
CA ARG A 393 19.72 -18.27 2.41
C ARG A 393 18.65 -19.35 2.34
N ARG A 394 17.55 -19.17 3.08
CA ARG A 394 16.43 -20.10 3.05
C ARG A 394 15.86 -20.23 1.64
N ALA A 395 15.55 -19.10 0.99
CA ALA A 395 14.99 -19.11 -0.36
C ALA A 395 15.94 -19.75 -1.38
N PHE A 396 17.27 -19.57 -1.23
CA PHE A 396 18.27 -20.21 -2.08
C PHE A 396 18.30 -21.73 -1.91
N TYR A 397 18.31 -22.25 -0.67
CA TYR A 397 18.32 -23.67 -0.41
C TYR A 397 16.98 -24.33 -0.76
N ASP A 398 15.86 -23.66 -0.52
CA ASP A 398 14.52 -24.12 -0.93
C ASP A 398 14.43 -24.24 -2.45
N PHE A 399 14.95 -23.26 -3.20
CA PHE A 399 15.01 -23.30 -4.65
C PHE A 399 15.89 -24.43 -5.17
N ASP A 400 17.10 -24.57 -4.66
CA ASP A 400 18.03 -25.62 -5.09
C ASP A 400 17.47 -27.02 -4.83
N SER A 401 16.92 -27.25 -3.64
CA SER A 401 16.25 -28.51 -3.26
C SER A 401 15.03 -28.78 -4.13
N ALA A 402 14.15 -27.80 -4.35
CA ALA A 402 12.95 -27.98 -5.15
C ALA A 402 13.27 -28.33 -6.62
N CYS A 403 14.29 -27.71 -7.20
CA CYS A 403 14.68 -28.01 -8.57
C CYS A 403 15.41 -29.37 -8.70
N GLN A 404 16.18 -29.81 -7.71
CA GLN A 404 16.76 -31.16 -7.68
C GLN A 404 15.65 -32.24 -7.57
N GLN A 405 14.57 -31.97 -6.83
CA GLN A 405 13.42 -32.87 -6.74
C GLN A 405 12.73 -33.11 -8.08
N VAL A 406 12.76 -32.14 -9.02
CA VAL A 406 12.18 -32.33 -10.37
C VAL A 406 12.85 -33.50 -11.10
N ASP A 407 14.18 -33.59 -11.08
CA ASP A 407 14.91 -34.65 -11.78
C ASP A 407 14.60 -36.05 -11.16
N VAL A 408 14.56 -36.09 -9.83
CA VAL A 408 14.25 -37.35 -9.11
C VAL A 408 12.81 -37.81 -9.36
N THR A 409 11.85 -36.88 -9.27
CA THR A 409 10.43 -37.23 -9.44
C THR A 409 10.07 -37.48 -10.92
N ARG A 410 10.78 -36.92 -11.87
CA ARG A 410 10.67 -37.25 -13.29
C ARG A 410 11.07 -38.72 -13.51
N ALA A 411 12.28 -39.08 -13.07
CA ALA A 411 12.76 -40.47 -13.18
C ALA A 411 11.82 -41.47 -12.51
N ALA A 412 11.30 -41.13 -11.32
CA ALA A 412 10.32 -41.97 -10.62
C ALA A 412 9.00 -42.12 -11.38
N SER A 413 8.51 -41.01 -12.00
CA SER A 413 7.30 -41.04 -12.85
C SER A 413 7.47 -41.93 -14.08
N ASP A 414 8.63 -41.86 -14.74
CA ASP A 414 8.89 -42.69 -15.93
C ASP A 414 9.05 -44.18 -15.57
N GLN A 415 9.71 -44.48 -14.46
CA GLN A 415 9.81 -45.85 -13.93
C GLN A 415 8.45 -46.41 -13.54
N ALA A 416 7.60 -45.61 -12.88
CA ALA A 416 6.26 -46.02 -12.48
C ALA A 416 5.35 -46.30 -13.69
N LYS A 417 5.45 -45.49 -14.77
CA LYS A 417 4.72 -45.71 -16.03
C LYS A 417 5.11 -47.07 -16.64
N GLU A 418 6.40 -47.39 -16.72
CA GLU A 418 6.88 -48.65 -17.27
C GLU A 418 6.49 -49.85 -16.38
N SER A 419 6.58 -49.68 -15.05
CA SER A 419 6.13 -50.70 -14.09
C SER A 419 4.64 -51.00 -14.27
N LEU A 420 3.80 -49.97 -14.44
CA LEU A 420 2.37 -50.17 -14.69
C LEU A 420 2.12 -50.90 -16.02
N ARG A 421 2.85 -50.55 -17.07
CA ARG A 421 2.74 -51.23 -18.39
C ARG A 421 3.05 -52.73 -18.28
N ILE A 422 4.14 -53.07 -17.59
CA ILE A 422 4.55 -54.49 -17.36
C ILE A 422 3.50 -55.21 -16.50
N SER A 423 3.05 -54.64 -15.39
CA SER A 423 2.08 -55.22 -14.46
C SER A 423 0.73 -55.45 -15.11
N ARG A 424 0.29 -54.53 -15.98
CA ARG A 424 -0.94 -54.70 -16.73
C ARG A 424 -0.87 -55.88 -17.67
N ASN A 425 0.24 -56.06 -18.44
CA ASN A 425 0.44 -57.20 -19.33
C ASN A 425 0.46 -58.54 -18.54
N ARG A 426 1.08 -58.56 -17.36
CA ARG A 426 1.09 -59.73 -16.47
C ARG A 426 -0.31 -60.08 -15.95
N TYR A 427 -1.08 -59.08 -15.51
CA TYR A 427 -2.46 -59.26 -15.07
C TYR A 427 -3.37 -59.77 -16.21
N ASP A 428 -3.22 -59.23 -17.41
CA ASP A 428 -3.98 -59.65 -18.57
C ASP A 428 -3.66 -61.12 -18.95
N SER A 429 -2.41 -61.55 -18.75
CA SER A 429 -1.95 -62.94 -18.95
C SER A 429 -2.23 -63.86 -17.76
N GLY A 430 -2.89 -63.39 -16.70
CA GLY A 430 -3.17 -64.22 -15.50
C GLY A 430 -1.96 -64.46 -14.59
N LEU A 431 -0.85 -63.75 -14.78
CA LEU A 431 0.42 -63.90 -14.03
C LEU A 431 0.59 -62.91 -12.86
N ALA A 432 -0.39 -62.06 -12.60
CA ALA A 432 -0.42 -61.14 -11.46
C ALA A 432 -1.84 -60.99 -10.92
N THR A 433 -1.97 -60.64 -9.64
CA THR A 433 -3.26 -60.40 -8.99
C THR A 433 -3.78 -59.00 -9.33
N ILE A 434 -5.10 -58.80 -9.17
CA ILE A 434 -5.68 -57.46 -9.28
C ILE A 434 -5.12 -56.50 -8.22
N THR A 435 -4.86 -56.98 -7.02
CA THR A 435 -4.30 -56.20 -5.92
C THR A 435 -2.92 -55.64 -6.28
N ASP A 436 -2.05 -56.46 -6.89
CA ASP A 436 -0.73 -56.00 -7.37
C ASP A 436 -0.88 -54.89 -8.42
N LEU A 437 -1.81 -55.05 -9.38
CA LEU A 437 -2.06 -54.06 -10.42
C LEU A 437 -2.59 -52.74 -9.82
N LEU A 438 -3.55 -52.79 -8.89
CA LEU A 438 -4.11 -51.63 -8.22
C LEU A 438 -3.05 -50.88 -7.43
N GLN A 439 -2.17 -51.57 -6.72
CA GLN A 439 -1.07 -50.96 -5.97
C GLN A 439 -0.08 -50.23 -6.87
N ILE A 440 0.29 -50.83 -8.01
CA ILE A 440 1.20 -50.19 -8.97
C ILE A 440 0.54 -49.01 -9.69
N GLN A 441 -0.76 -49.10 -9.97
CA GLN A 441 -1.54 -47.98 -10.53
C GLN A 441 -1.57 -46.80 -9.53
N GLN A 442 -1.73 -47.05 -8.25
CA GLN A 442 -1.68 -46.02 -7.21
C GLN A 442 -0.29 -45.37 -7.14
N ALA A 443 0.78 -46.17 -7.16
CA ALA A 443 2.16 -45.68 -7.14
C ALA A 443 2.46 -44.79 -8.37
N MET A 444 1.99 -45.18 -9.55
CA MET A 444 2.12 -44.36 -10.78
C MET A 444 1.39 -43.04 -10.67
N THR A 445 0.12 -43.00 -10.22
CA THR A 445 -0.64 -41.80 -10.02
C THR A 445 0.04 -40.84 -9.03
N GLN A 446 0.57 -41.40 -7.92
CA GLN A 446 1.33 -40.67 -6.92
C GLN A 446 2.62 -40.08 -7.51
N ALA A 447 3.37 -40.87 -8.28
CA ALA A 447 4.61 -40.42 -8.92
C ALA A 447 4.37 -39.27 -9.91
N GLN A 448 3.30 -39.34 -10.70
CA GLN A 448 2.92 -38.25 -11.60
C GLN A 448 2.51 -36.98 -10.84
N THR A 449 1.73 -37.09 -9.77
CA THR A 449 1.34 -35.97 -8.92
C THR A 449 2.56 -35.32 -8.26
N ASN A 450 3.49 -36.11 -7.76
CA ASN A 450 4.74 -35.63 -7.18
C ASN A 450 5.60 -34.88 -8.19
N TYR A 451 5.67 -35.37 -9.43
CA TYR A 451 6.42 -34.71 -10.50
C TYR A 451 5.86 -33.31 -10.84
N TRP A 452 4.55 -33.18 -11.07
CA TRP A 452 3.95 -31.89 -11.33
C TRP A 452 4.07 -30.92 -10.13
N THR A 453 3.96 -31.45 -8.93
CA THR A 453 4.16 -30.68 -7.70
C THR A 453 5.61 -30.17 -7.57
N ALA A 454 6.60 -30.99 -7.91
CA ALA A 454 8.00 -30.59 -7.90
C ALA A 454 8.30 -29.45 -8.91
N ILE A 455 7.72 -29.50 -10.12
CA ILE A 455 7.87 -28.41 -11.09
C ILE A 455 7.26 -27.13 -10.55
N TYR A 456 6.05 -27.18 -9.98
CA TYR A 456 5.41 -26.04 -9.33
C TYR A 456 6.29 -25.45 -8.22
N GLN A 457 6.81 -26.30 -7.35
CA GLN A 457 7.69 -25.88 -6.25
C GLN A 457 8.97 -25.23 -6.75
N CYS A 458 9.63 -25.78 -7.76
CA CYS A 458 10.83 -25.19 -8.34
C CYS A 458 10.54 -23.78 -8.92
N ARG A 459 9.41 -23.59 -9.64
CA ARG A 459 9.02 -22.31 -10.20
C ARG A 459 8.68 -21.26 -9.14
N THR A 460 7.90 -21.64 -8.14
CA THR A 460 7.51 -20.71 -7.07
C THR A 460 8.67 -20.40 -6.13
N SER A 461 9.56 -21.36 -5.83
CA SER A 461 10.78 -21.11 -5.07
C SER A 461 11.75 -20.18 -5.78
N TYR A 462 11.85 -20.24 -7.12
CA TYR A 462 12.61 -19.25 -7.90
C TYR A 462 12.06 -17.84 -7.75
N ALA A 463 10.74 -17.67 -7.88
CA ALA A 463 10.11 -16.37 -7.68
C ALA A 463 10.29 -15.87 -6.23
N ASN A 464 10.24 -16.78 -5.24
CA ASN A 464 10.52 -16.46 -3.84
C ASN A 464 11.98 -16.01 -3.63
N LEU A 465 12.94 -16.63 -4.31
CA LEU A 465 14.35 -16.22 -4.27
C LEU A 465 14.54 -14.82 -4.85
N GLN A 466 13.85 -14.50 -5.96
CA GLN A 466 13.86 -13.16 -6.53
C GLN A 466 13.20 -12.12 -5.59
N LEU A 467 12.12 -12.48 -4.89
CA LEU A 467 11.48 -11.63 -3.88
C LEU A 467 12.41 -11.41 -2.67
N ALA A 468 13.08 -12.46 -2.20
CA ALA A 468 14.00 -12.39 -1.08
C ALA A 468 15.25 -11.57 -1.41
N SER A 469 15.75 -11.64 -2.65
CA SER A 469 16.88 -10.83 -3.13
C SER A 469 16.47 -9.40 -3.55
N GLY A 470 15.15 -9.07 -3.58
CA GLY A 470 14.65 -7.76 -3.98
C GLY A 470 14.73 -7.48 -5.47
N THR A 471 14.89 -8.52 -6.31
CA THR A 471 15.04 -8.41 -7.77
C THR A 471 13.76 -8.75 -8.54
N LEU A 472 12.71 -9.24 -7.84
CA LEU A 472 11.46 -9.60 -8.46
C LEU A 472 10.73 -8.36 -9.00
N ASN A 473 10.50 -8.34 -10.30
CA ASN A 473 9.72 -7.31 -10.99
C ASN A 473 8.93 -7.92 -12.16
N SER A 474 8.04 -7.16 -12.77
CA SER A 474 7.25 -7.63 -13.91
C SER A 474 8.10 -8.04 -15.12
N GLN A 475 9.31 -7.50 -15.27
CA GLN A 475 10.21 -7.79 -16.39
C GLN A 475 11.08 -9.03 -16.11
N SER A 476 11.44 -9.31 -14.86
CA SER A 476 12.25 -10.48 -14.49
C SER A 476 11.54 -11.82 -14.79
N LEU A 477 10.20 -11.79 -14.95
CA LEU A 477 9.38 -12.96 -15.29
C LEU A 477 9.36 -13.29 -16.79
N VAL A 478 9.79 -12.36 -17.65
CA VAL A 478 9.78 -12.55 -19.13
C VAL A 478 10.95 -13.41 -19.59
N ASN A 479 12.06 -13.40 -18.86
CA ASN A 479 13.28 -14.19 -19.16
C ASN A 479 13.68 -15.03 -17.92
N PRO A 480 12.91 -16.07 -17.56
CA PRO A 480 13.27 -16.95 -16.47
C PRO A 480 14.39 -17.92 -16.85
#